data_6485b6dc3756b27c609931945c6a8d84
#
_entry.id   6485b6dc3756b27c609931945c6a8d84
#
_cell.length_a   1.000
_cell.length_b   1.000
_cell.length_c   1.000
_cell.angle_alpha   90.00
_cell.angle_beta   90.00
_cell.angle_gamma   90.00
#
_symmetry.space_group_name_H-M   'P 1'
#
loop_
_entity.id
_entity.type
_entity.pdbx_description
1 polymer ?
#
loop_
_entity_poly.entity_id
_entity_poly.type
_entity_poly.pdbx_seq_one_letter_code
_entity_poly.pdbx_strand_id
1 'polypeptide(L)'
;VRRVLKIASIVLIVVVVASGALFFVARAVFSHIVVADPGPTGRRVHTEGVFANYFPAKSRRPGIVLLGGSEGGIGSVTNEAAKLLQAQGYSVLTPSYFGAPGQHKTLELIPLETFDRAIAWLRAQPEVDANRIGIAGVSKGAEAALLVATRHPELRAVFAGVPSSVVWPGIHFPSLKTPSSWTLGGRPLPYVPYGPFRFGMVLGKLDSAYRDGLKHVAAHPDAAIPIEEIKAPVLLVCGKADRLWPSCPMSRQLEARAKAHGGPSVTLLAYNGAGHLCVGPPQRKPDPFFATYLLGGTAKANEAARADGWPKILAFIRAAVG
;
A
#
# COMPACT_ATOMS: atom_id res chain seq x y z
N VAL A 1 42.14 -11.73 29.57
CA VAL A 1 40.74 -11.60 30.07
C VAL A 1 40.29 -10.15 30.08
N ARG A 2 41.00 -9.19 30.80
CA ARG A 2 40.56 -7.79 30.88
C ARG A 2 40.48 -7.04 29.54
N ARG A 3 41.38 -7.28 28.58
CA ARG A 3 41.29 -6.68 27.22
C ARG A 3 40.08 -7.20 26.43
N VAL A 4 39.83 -8.52 26.51
CA VAL A 4 38.67 -9.13 25.80
C VAL A 4 37.35 -8.58 26.38
N LEU A 5 37.25 -8.46 27.70
CA LEU A 5 36.06 -7.87 28.34
C LEU A 5 35.87 -6.39 27.95
N LYS A 6 36.94 -5.59 27.86
CA LYS A 6 36.82 -4.20 27.39
C LYS A 6 36.35 -4.10 25.94
N ILE A 7 36.89 -4.93 25.03
CA ILE A 7 36.46 -4.96 23.61
C ILE A 7 35.01 -5.40 23.54
N ALA A 8 34.61 -6.45 24.26
CA ALA A 8 33.22 -6.91 24.29
C ALA A 8 32.25 -5.84 24.79
N SER A 9 32.64 -5.09 25.85
CA SER A 9 31.83 -3.97 26.35
C SER A 9 31.70 -2.82 25.36
N ILE A 10 32.79 -2.46 24.67
CA ILE A 10 32.75 -1.42 23.62
C ILE A 10 31.85 -1.84 22.46
N VAL A 11 31.99 -3.08 22.00
CA VAL A 11 31.14 -3.64 20.92
C VAL A 11 29.68 -3.62 21.34
N LEU A 12 29.38 -4.04 22.58
CA LEU A 12 28.01 -4.01 23.10
C LEU A 12 27.43 -2.59 23.14
N ILE A 13 28.22 -1.61 23.63
CA ILE A 13 27.79 -0.21 23.66
C ILE A 13 27.53 0.33 22.26
N VAL A 14 28.43 0.04 21.30
CA VAL A 14 28.24 0.47 19.89
C VAL A 14 26.99 -0.15 19.29
N VAL A 15 26.73 -1.44 19.56
CA VAL A 15 25.51 -2.12 19.07
C VAL A 15 24.26 -1.51 19.69
N VAL A 16 24.27 -1.24 20.98
CA VAL A 16 23.11 -0.61 21.68
C VAL A 16 22.86 0.80 21.16
N VAL A 17 23.91 1.62 20.99
CA VAL A 17 23.78 2.99 20.46
C VAL A 17 23.30 2.98 19.00
N ALA A 18 23.86 2.11 18.17
CA ALA A 18 23.45 1.96 16.76
C ALA A 18 21.99 1.47 16.65
N SER A 19 21.59 0.52 17.51
CA SER A 19 20.21 0.03 17.56
C SER A 19 19.25 1.11 18.04
N GLY A 20 19.64 1.90 19.04
CA GLY A 20 18.87 3.06 19.51
C GLY A 20 18.71 4.13 18.43
N ALA A 21 19.78 4.48 17.74
CA ALA A 21 19.74 5.44 16.63
C ALA A 21 18.85 4.94 15.48
N LEU A 22 18.98 3.66 15.09
CA LEU A 22 18.14 3.06 14.07
C LEU A 22 16.65 3.02 14.49
N PHE A 23 16.38 2.76 15.78
CA PHE A 23 15.04 2.82 16.36
C PHE A 23 14.43 4.22 16.23
N PHE A 24 15.17 5.27 16.59
CA PHE A 24 14.69 6.65 16.49
C PHE A 24 14.50 7.10 15.05
N VAL A 25 15.39 6.69 14.14
CA VAL A 25 15.25 6.97 12.70
C VAL A 25 14.03 6.25 12.14
N ALA A 26 13.87 4.96 12.43
CA ALA A 26 12.70 4.20 12.00
C ALA A 26 11.41 4.82 12.55
N ARG A 27 11.38 5.19 13.85
CA ARG A 27 10.24 5.89 14.42
C ARG A 27 9.95 7.22 13.72
N ALA A 28 10.94 8.03 13.42
CA ALA A 28 10.77 9.30 12.73
C ALA A 28 10.21 9.10 11.30
N VAL A 29 10.73 8.10 10.58
CA VAL A 29 10.30 7.80 9.21
C VAL A 29 8.88 7.22 9.17
N PHE A 30 8.55 6.29 10.07
CA PHE A 30 7.25 5.59 10.07
C PHE A 30 6.15 6.31 10.87
N SER A 31 6.48 7.33 11.67
CA SER A 31 5.48 8.17 12.35
C SER A 31 5.26 9.53 11.68
N HIS A 32 5.92 9.79 10.56
CA HIS A 32 5.76 11.06 9.85
C HIS A 32 4.49 11.04 9.00
N ILE A 33 3.44 11.66 9.54
CA ILE A 33 2.17 11.84 8.85
C ILE A 33 2.31 13.02 7.89
N VAL A 34 2.05 12.78 6.63
CA VAL A 34 2.05 13.79 5.58
C VAL A 34 0.62 14.02 5.09
N VAL A 35 0.19 15.26 5.08
CA VAL A 35 -1.02 15.68 4.40
C VAL A 35 -0.62 16.64 3.29
N ALA A 36 -0.22 16.07 2.14
CA ALA A 36 0.26 16.83 0.99
C ALA A 36 -0.79 17.83 0.50
N ASP A 37 -0.32 19.02 0.14
CA ASP A 37 -1.17 20.04 -0.48
C ASP A 37 -1.64 19.57 -1.88
N PRO A 38 -2.92 19.68 -2.23
CA PRO A 38 -3.41 19.32 -3.56
C PRO A 38 -2.82 20.22 -4.66
N GLY A 39 -2.41 21.43 -4.35
CA GLY A 39 -1.95 22.42 -5.31
C GLY A 39 -3.10 23.00 -6.15
N PRO A 40 -2.77 23.79 -7.20
CA PRO A 40 -3.73 24.61 -7.92
C PRO A 40 -4.73 23.81 -8.79
N THR A 41 -4.44 22.54 -9.10
CA THR A 41 -5.32 21.69 -9.92
C THR A 41 -6.23 20.79 -9.11
N GLY A 42 -6.04 20.77 -7.78
CA GLY A 42 -6.85 19.99 -6.86
C GLY A 42 -7.49 20.83 -5.76
N ARG A 43 -8.29 20.17 -4.94
CA ARG A 43 -8.86 20.78 -3.73
C ARG A 43 -8.87 19.81 -2.57
N ARG A 44 -8.77 20.33 -1.35
CA ARG A 44 -8.99 19.54 -0.13
C ARG A 44 -10.48 19.25 0.03
N VAL A 45 -10.79 18.00 0.32
CA VAL A 45 -12.11 17.55 0.75
C VAL A 45 -12.05 17.26 2.23
N HIS A 46 -12.94 17.89 2.98
CA HIS A 46 -13.11 17.63 4.41
C HIS A 46 -14.61 17.69 4.70
N THR A 47 -15.25 16.56 4.59
CA THR A 47 -16.68 16.36 4.87
C THR A 47 -16.83 15.25 5.91
N GLU A 48 -18.04 15.05 6.43
CA GLU A 48 -18.29 13.96 7.37
C GLU A 48 -17.88 12.61 6.77
N GLY A 49 -16.86 11.97 7.39
CA GLY A 49 -16.34 10.67 7.01
C GLY A 49 -15.41 10.63 5.78
N VAL A 50 -15.10 11.79 5.14
CA VAL A 50 -14.15 11.85 4.02
C VAL A 50 -13.15 12.99 4.23
N PHE A 51 -11.88 12.63 4.41
CA PHE A 51 -10.75 13.56 4.36
C PHE A 51 -9.85 13.15 3.18
N ALA A 52 -9.74 13.99 2.16
CA ALA A 52 -9.10 13.63 0.91
C ALA A 52 -8.50 14.83 0.17
N ASN A 53 -7.66 14.58 -0.84
CA ASN A 53 -7.44 15.49 -1.95
C ASN A 53 -8.26 15.02 -3.14
N TYR A 54 -8.91 15.96 -3.83
CA TYR A 54 -9.65 15.70 -5.04
C TYR A 54 -9.09 16.50 -6.21
N PHE A 55 -8.88 15.81 -7.31
CA PHE A 55 -8.35 16.33 -8.56
C PHE A 55 -9.41 16.15 -9.65
N PRO A 56 -10.28 17.14 -9.88
CA PRO A 56 -11.36 17.04 -10.86
C PRO A 56 -10.84 17.00 -12.29
N ALA A 57 -11.48 16.23 -13.14
CA ALA A 57 -11.33 16.37 -14.58
C ALA A 57 -12.04 17.62 -15.10
N LYS A 58 -11.72 18.08 -16.31
CA LYS A 58 -12.33 19.27 -16.92
C LYS A 58 -13.76 19.03 -17.42
N SER A 59 -14.18 17.79 -17.54
CA SER A 59 -15.51 17.37 -17.99
C SER A 59 -15.87 16.03 -17.34
N ARG A 60 -17.09 15.54 -17.56
CA ARG A 60 -17.52 14.23 -17.03
C ARG A 60 -16.65 13.10 -17.57
N ARG A 61 -15.88 12.46 -16.71
CA ARG A 61 -14.84 11.46 -16.97
C ARG A 61 -14.86 10.34 -15.93
N PRO A 62 -14.17 9.21 -16.18
CA PRO A 62 -14.00 8.17 -15.16
C PRO A 62 -13.38 8.69 -13.89
N GLY A 63 -13.77 8.10 -12.76
CA GLY A 63 -13.21 8.39 -11.44
C GLY A 63 -12.25 7.32 -10.96
N ILE A 64 -11.19 7.72 -10.25
CA ILE A 64 -10.23 6.81 -9.61
C ILE A 64 -10.11 7.16 -8.13
N VAL A 65 -10.35 6.18 -7.25
CA VAL A 65 -9.95 6.26 -5.85
C VAL A 65 -8.53 5.72 -5.75
N LEU A 66 -7.58 6.54 -5.31
CA LEU A 66 -6.16 6.19 -5.23
C LEU A 66 -5.69 6.20 -3.78
N LEU A 67 -5.29 5.02 -3.28
CA LEU A 67 -4.91 4.78 -1.90
C LEU A 67 -3.39 4.74 -1.74
N GLY A 68 -2.85 5.54 -0.84
CA GLY A 68 -1.47 5.44 -0.38
C GLY A 68 -1.23 4.20 0.47
N GLY A 69 0.02 3.97 0.87
CA GLY A 69 0.43 2.87 1.74
C GLY A 69 0.30 3.19 3.24
N SER A 70 1.30 2.76 4.00
CA SER A 70 1.34 2.93 5.47
C SER A 70 1.99 4.24 5.92
N GLU A 71 2.23 5.17 5.02
CA GLU A 71 2.84 6.48 5.34
C GLU A 71 1.93 7.40 6.13
N GLY A 72 0.63 7.15 6.13
CA GLY A 72 -0.39 7.97 6.83
C GLY A 72 -0.73 9.27 6.13
N GLY A 73 -1.94 9.77 6.40
CA GLY A 73 -2.43 11.01 5.80
C GLY A 73 -2.60 10.89 4.28
N ILE A 74 -2.05 11.85 3.55
CA ILE A 74 -2.01 11.88 2.07
C ILE A 74 -0.55 12.07 1.66
N GLY A 75 0.09 10.99 1.24
CA GLY A 75 1.50 10.98 0.86
C GLY A 75 1.79 11.83 -0.38
N SER A 76 2.97 12.44 -0.45
CA SER A 76 3.38 13.28 -1.59
C SER A 76 3.45 12.48 -2.89
N VAL A 77 3.93 11.23 -2.85
CA VAL A 77 4.02 10.36 -4.03
C VAL A 77 2.63 10.01 -4.57
N THR A 78 1.70 9.67 -3.67
CA THR A 78 0.30 9.40 -4.02
C THR A 78 -0.36 10.64 -4.63
N ASN A 79 -0.09 11.81 -4.05
CA ASN A 79 -0.61 13.08 -4.54
C ASN A 79 -0.08 13.42 -5.95
N GLU A 80 1.21 13.21 -6.23
CA GLU A 80 1.78 13.40 -7.56
C GLU A 80 1.24 12.39 -8.58
N ALA A 81 1.06 11.12 -8.20
CA ALA A 81 0.42 10.13 -9.06
C ALA A 81 -1.02 10.52 -9.41
N ALA A 82 -1.76 11.10 -8.48
CA ALA A 82 -3.11 11.62 -8.72
C ALA A 82 -3.12 12.76 -9.74
N LYS A 83 -2.20 13.72 -9.65
CA LYS A 83 -2.04 14.80 -10.64
C LYS A 83 -1.73 14.27 -12.04
N LEU A 84 -0.89 13.23 -12.13
CA LEU A 84 -0.58 12.60 -13.42
C LEU A 84 -1.78 11.86 -14.00
N LEU A 85 -2.58 11.18 -13.19
CA LEU A 85 -3.85 10.59 -13.62
C LEU A 85 -4.87 11.66 -14.04
N GLN A 86 -4.96 12.78 -13.30
CA GLN A 86 -5.77 13.94 -13.70
C GLN A 86 -5.36 14.47 -15.08
N ALA A 87 -4.06 14.57 -15.35
CA ALA A 87 -3.53 14.99 -16.66
C ALA A 87 -3.90 14.01 -17.78
N GLN A 88 -4.19 12.75 -17.47
CA GLN A 88 -4.73 11.75 -18.41
C GLN A 88 -6.27 11.86 -18.57
N GLY A 89 -6.91 12.79 -17.87
CA GLY A 89 -8.35 13.05 -17.98
C GLY A 89 -9.21 12.33 -16.94
N TYR A 90 -8.66 11.75 -15.89
CA TYR A 90 -9.42 11.14 -14.81
C TYR A 90 -9.75 12.14 -13.72
N SER A 91 -10.91 11.99 -13.07
CA SER A 91 -11.17 12.59 -11.75
C SER A 91 -10.59 11.69 -10.68
N VAL A 92 -9.70 12.21 -9.82
CA VAL A 92 -8.97 11.38 -8.86
C VAL A 92 -9.21 11.84 -7.44
N LEU A 93 -9.58 10.91 -6.55
CA LEU A 93 -9.70 11.14 -5.12
C LEU A 93 -8.61 10.37 -4.38
N THR A 94 -7.84 11.05 -3.54
CA THR A 94 -6.83 10.43 -2.66
C THR A 94 -7.30 10.55 -1.21
N PRO A 95 -8.10 9.60 -0.70
CA PRO A 95 -8.57 9.64 0.68
C PRO A 95 -7.45 9.30 1.65
N SER A 96 -7.37 10.06 2.75
CA SER A 96 -6.69 9.63 3.96
C SER A 96 -7.58 8.65 4.72
N TYR A 97 -7.00 7.60 5.25
CA TYR A 97 -7.74 6.64 6.07
C TYR A 97 -7.16 6.52 7.49
N PHE A 98 -5.97 7.08 7.73
CA PHE A 98 -5.43 7.32 9.07
C PHE A 98 -4.43 8.49 9.03
N GLY A 99 -4.15 9.08 10.18
CA GLY A 99 -3.12 10.10 10.38
C GLY A 99 -3.53 11.52 10.03
N ALA A 100 -4.61 11.76 9.30
CA ALA A 100 -5.13 13.12 9.08
C ALA A 100 -5.88 13.63 10.33
N PRO A 101 -6.13 14.95 10.43
CA PRO A 101 -6.90 15.52 11.53
C PRO A 101 -8.24 14.80 11.72
N GLY A 102 -8.52 14.40 12.97
CA GLY A 102 -9.72 13.64 13.34
C GLY A 102 -9.72 12.15 13.06
N GLN A 103 -8.65 11.61 12.47
CA GLN A 103 -8.49 10.17 12.21
C GLN A 103 -7.62 9.46 13.26
N HIS A 104 -7.64 8.13 13.27
CA HIS A 104 -6.69 7.32 14.02
C HIS A 104 -5.25 7.71 13.67
N LYS A 105 -4.38 7.79 14.68
CA LYS A 105 -2.96 8.16 14.47
C LYS A 105 -2.13 7.03 13.86
N THR A 106 -2.59 5.79 14.03
CA THR A 106 -1.90 4.57 13.62
C THR A 106 -2.78 3.77 12.64
N LEU A 107 -2.13 2.94 11.82
CA LEU A 107 -2.81 2.07 10.88
C LEU A 107 -3.28 0.80 11.60
N GLU A 108 -4.36 0.90 12.35
CA GLU A 108 -5.01 -0.22 13.05
C GLU A 108 -6.51 0.04 13.19
N LEU A 109 -7.30 -1.01 13.05
CA LEU A 109 -8.75 -1.00 13.19
C LEU A 109 -9.45 0.04 12.29
N ILE A 110 -8.90 0.28 11.10
CA ILE A 110 -9.46 1.24 10.15
C ILE A 110 -10.74 0.66 9.54
N PRO A 111 -11.89 1.37 9.61
CA PRO A 111 -13.12 0.91 9.01
C PRO A 111 -13.04 0.88 7.48
N LEU A 112 -13.36 -0.25 6.85
CA LEU A 112 -13.47 -0.33 5.39
C LEU A 112 -14.54 0.60 4.84
N GLU A 113 -15.53 0.94 5.66
CA GLU A 113 -16.56 1.93 5.37
C GLU A 113 -16.00 3.34 5.08
N THR A 114 -14.78 3.62 5.50
CA THR A 114 -14.07 4.86 5.11
C THR A 114 -13.88 4.94 3.60
N PHE A 115 -13.59 3.81 2.97
CA PHE A 115 -13.43 3.73 1.52
C PHE A 115 -14.77 3.71 0.79
N ASP A 116 -15.79 3.08 1.39
CA ASP A 116 -17.17 3.09 0.85
C ASP A 116 -17.66 4.54 0.74
N ARG A 117 -17.45 5.35 1.80
CA ARG A 117 -17.78 6.79 1.79
C ARG A 117 -16.97 7.56 0.75
N ALA A 118 -15.69 7.26 0.58
CA ALA A 118 -14.84 7.89 -0.43
C ALA A 118 -15.31 7.58 -1.87
N ILE A 119 -15.69 6.33 -2.15
CA ILE A 119 -16.26 5.91 -3.44
C ILE A 119 -17.60 6.63 -3.68
N ALA A 120 -18.49 6.63 -2.70
CA ALA A 120 -19.78 7.29 -2.80
C ALA A 120 -19.64 8.80 -3.03
N TRP A 121 -18.72 9.44 -2.30
CA TRP A 121 -18.41 10.86 -2.48
C TRP A 121 -17.88 11.15 -3.89
N LEU A 122 -16.95 10.34 -4.40
CA LEU A 122 -16.41 10.53 -5.76
C LEU A 122 -17.50 10.36 -6.83
N ARG A 123 -18.34 9.34 -6.69
CA ARG A 123 -19.46 9.07 -7.63
C ARG A 123 -20.46 10.21 -7.71
N ALA A 124 -20.63 10.98 -6.64
CA ALA A 124 -21.56 12.10 -6.56
C ALA A 124 -21.02 13.39 -7.21
N GLN A 125 -19.75 13.42 -7.66
CA GLN A 125 -19.20 14.64 -8.25
C GLN A 125 -19.70 14.82 -9.69
N PRO A 126 -20.05 16.05 -10.11
CA PRO A 126 -20.63 16.31 -11.44
C PRO A 126 -19.66 15.99 -12.59
N GLU A 127 -18.35 16.10 -12.36
CA GLU A 127 -17.30 15.77 -13.33
C GLU A 127 -16.98 14.27 -13.39
N VAL A 128 -17.67 13.43 -12.61
CA VAL A 128 -17.43 11.99 -12.54
C VAL A 128 -18.53 11.20 -13.24
N ASP A 129 -18.14 10.28 -14.10
CA ASP A 129 -19.05 9.25 -14.56
C ASP A 129 -19.16 8.14 -13.50
N ALA A 130 -20.27 8.16 -12.77
CA ALA A 130 -20.54 7.26 -11.65
C ALA A 130 -20.50 5.75 -12.01
N ASN A 131 -20.63 5.41 -13.30
CA ASN A 131 -20.57 4.03 -13.79
C ASN A 131 -19.15 3.59 -14.19
N ARG A 132 -18.16 4.48 -14.10
CA ARG A 132 -16.79 4.27 -14.58
C ARG A 132 -15.79 4.63 -13.47
N ILE A 133 -15.88 3.89 -12.36
CA ILE A 133 -15.02 4.08 -11.20
C ILE A 133 -14.01 2.94 -11.10
N GLY A 134 -12.73 3.30 -10.91
CA GLY A 134 -11.68 2.37 -10.56
C GLY A 134 -11.16 2.62 -9.14
N ILE A 135 -10.53 1.61 -8.55
CA ILE A 135 -9.77 1.73 -7.31
C ILE A 135 -8.33 1.31 -7.55
N ALA A 136 -7.40 2.06 -6.99
CA ALA A 136 -5.97 1.81 -7.09
C ALA A 136 -5.34 1.96 -5.71
N GLY A 137 -4.39 1.10 -5.38
CA GLY A 137 -3.68 1.19 -4.11
C GLY A 137 -2.27 0.62 -4.18
N VAL A 138 -1.42 1.05 -3.25
CA VAL A 138 -0.03 0.58 -3.13
C VAL A 138 0.21 0.11 -1.70
N SER A 139 0.93 -1.02 -1.53
CA SER A 139 1.29 -1.54 -0.20
C SER A 139 0.05 -1.80 0.67
N LYS A 140 -0.07 -1.20 1.84
CA LYS A 140 -1.28 -1.30 2.68
C LYS A 140 -2.53 -0.75 1.98
N GLY A 141 -2.39 0.25 1.12
CA GLY A 141 -3.49 0.72 0.27
C GLY A 141 -3.89 -0.29 -0.80
N ALA A 142 -2.97 -1.15 -1.28
CA ALA A 142 -3.30 -2.26 -2.17
C ALA A 142 -4.08 -3.37 -1.46
N GLU A 143 -3.72 -3.68 -0.20
CA GLU A 143 -4.48 -4.58 0.67
C GLU A 143 -5.92 -4.06 0.85
N ALA A 144 -6.07 -2.75 1.17
CA ALA A 144 -7.37 -2.10 1.27
C ALA A 144 -8.14 -2.12 -0.06
N ALA A 145 -7.50 -1.77 -1.18
CA ALA A 145 -8.14 -1.72 -2.49
C ALA A 145 -8.73 -3.08 -2.90
N LEU A 146 -8.00 -4.17 -2.64
CA LEU A 146 -8.49 -5.52 -2.90
C LEU A 146 -9.69 -5.87 -2.00
N LEU A 147 -9.60 -5.61 -0.69
CA LEU A 147 -10.69 -5.86 0.27
C LEU A 147 -11.94 -5.05 -0.06
N VAL A 148 -11.78 -3.78 -0.42
CA VAL A 148 -12.90 -2.92 -0.82
C VAL A 148 -13.54 -3.43 -2.11
N ALA A 149 -12.72 -3.83 -3.08
CA ALA A 149 -13.22 -4.30 -4.38
C ALA A 149 -14.07 -5.58 -4.29
N THR A 150 -13.87 -6.45 -3.28
CA THR A 150 -14.75 -7.62 -3.06
C THR A 150 -16.18 -7.23 -2.72
N ARG A 151 -16.39 -6.03 -2.20
CA ARG A 151 -17.67 -5.50 -1.74
C ARG A 151 -18.32 -4.51 -2.72
N HIS A 152 -17.58 -4.11 -3.74
CA HIS A 152 -17.99 -3.09 -4.74
C HIS A 152 -18.00 -3.69 -6.15
N PRO A 153 -19.03 -4.49 -6.50
CA PRO A 153 -19.11 -5.14 -7.83
C PRO A 153 -19.27 -4.13 -8.98
N GLU A 154 -19.64 -2.88 -8.66
CA GLU A 154 -19.76 -1.79 -9.62
C GLU A 154 -18.43 -1.18 -10.05
N LEU A 155 -17.31 -1.47 -9.36
CA LEU A 155 -15.99 -1.03 -9.78
C LEU A 155 -15.61 -1.64 -11.13
N ARG A 156 -14.91 -0.87 -11.96
CA ARG A 156 -14.51 -1.27 -13.31
C ARG A 156 -13.05 -1.65 -13.45
N ALA A 157 -12.21 -1.21 -12.52
CA ALA A 157 -10.78 -1.52 -12.52
C ALA A 157 -10.27 -1.62 -11.09
N VAL A 158 -9.40 -2.59 -10.82
CA VAL A 158 -8.68 -2.72 -9.55
C VAL A 158 -7.19 -2.80 -9.83
N PHE A 159 -6.44 -1.83 -9.33
CA PHE A 159 -4.99 -1.85 -9.39
C PHE A 159 -4.40 -2.03 -7.99
N ALA A 160 -3.51 -3.00 -7.83
CA ALA A 160 -2.85 -3.29 -6.57
C ALA A 160 -1.32 -3.41 -6.75
N GLY A 161 -0.61 -2.37 -6.33
CA GLY A 161 0.85 -2.31 -6.37
C GLY A 161 1.48 -2.87 -5.10
N VAL A 162 2.44 -3.77 -5.24
CA VAL A 162 3.09 -4.52 -4.16
C VAL A 162 2.08 -5.03 -3.13
N PRO A 163 1.06 -5.83 -3.56
CA PRO A 163 -0.08 -6.20 -2.74
C PRO A 163 0.23 -7.27 -1.70
N SER A 164 -0.74 -7.49 -0.81
CA SER A 164 -0.84 -8.67 0.05
C SER A 164 -1.94 -9.62 -0.44
N SER A 165 -1.79 -10.92 -0.16
CA SER A 165 -2.81 -11.95 -0.38
C SER A 165 -3.67 -12.21 0.86
N VAL A 166 -3.29 -11.63 2.00
CA VAL A 166 -3.96 -11.80 3.29
C VAL A 166 -4.08 -10.47 4.00
N VAL A 167 -5.00 -10.39 4.96
CA VAL A 167 -5.05 -9.28 5.91
C VAL A 167 -3.92 -9.43 6.91
N TRP A 168 -3.20 -8.34 7.15
CA TRP A 168 -2.16 -8.24 8.16
C TRP A 168 -2.63 -7.43 9.37
N PRO A 169 -1.95 -7.58 10.52
CA PRO A 169 -2.15 -6.68 11.66
C PRO A 169 -1.87 -5.24 11.30
N GLY A 170 -2.34 -4.34 12.11
CA GLY A 170 -2.00 -2.93 12.05
C GLY A 170 -0.50 -2.69 12.23
N ILE A 171 -0.09 -1.46 11.94
CA ILE A 171 1.29 -1.01 12.11
C ILE A 171 1.30 0.04 13.22
N HIS A 172 1.81 -0.36 14.38
CA HIS A 172 1.95 0.50 15.55
C HIS A 172 3.33 0.28 16.18
N PHE A 173 4.33 0.93 15.62
CA PHE A 173 5.68 0.82 16.14
C PHE A 173 5.80 1.48 17.54
N PRO A 174 6.45 0.84 18.53
CA PRO A 174 7.27 -0.37 18.44
C PRO A 174 6.51 -1.69 18.72
N SER A 175 5.19 -1.69 18.87
CA SER A 175 4.43 -2.89 19.17
C SER A 175 4.35 -3.80 17.95
N LEU A 176 4.67 -5.08 18.13
CA LEU A 176 4.41 -6.15 17.16
C LEU A 176 3.09 -6.89 17.45
N LYS A 177 2.44 -6.61 18.58
CA LYS A 177 1.13 -7.15 18.95
C LYS A 177 0.07 -6.08 18.67
N THR A 178 -0.32 -5.97 17.43
CA THR A 178 -1.35 -5.05 16.98
C THR A 178 -2.59 -5.82 16.54
N PRO A 179 -3.79 -5.26 16.69
CA PRO A 179 -5.01 -5.85 16.13
C PRO A 179 -4.96 -5.81 14.60
N SER A 180 -6.02 -6.27 13.95
CA SER A 180 -6.19 -6.15 12.50
C SER A 180 -5.96 -4.71 12.01
N SER A 181 -5.41 -4.54 10.81
CA SER A 181 -5.40 -3.22 10.17
C SER A 181 -6.81 -2.70 9.93
N TRP A 182 -7.77 -3.58 9.67
CA TRP A 182 -9.09 -3.23 9.14
C TRP A 182 -10.22 -3.74 10.00
N THR A 183 -11.33 -3.00 9.99
CA THR A 183 -12.61 -3.44 10.54
C THR A 183 -13.70 -3.41 9.47
N LEU A 184 -14.74 -4.20 9.68
CA LEU A 184 -15.99 -4.16 8.91
C LEU A 184 -17.17 -4.29 9.88
N GLY A 185 -18.14 -3.38 9.80
CA GLY A 185 -19.25 -3.34 10.76
C GLY A 185 -18.78 -3.21 12.21
N GLY A 186 -17.67 -2.47 12.44
CA GLY A 186 -17.06 -2.30 13.76
C GLY A 186 -16.31 -3.52 14.31
N ARG A 187 -16.23 -4.63 13.54
CA ARG A 187 -15.52 -5.85 13.94
C ARG A 187 -14.17 -5.96 13.25
N PRO A 188 -13.07 -6.27 13.96
CA PRO A 188 -11.77 -6.51 13.33
C PRO A 188 -11.87 -7.64 12.31
N LEU A 189 -11.28 -7.45 11.11
CA LEU A 189 -11.14 -8.54 10.16
C LEU A 189 -10.16 -9.59 10.69
N PRO A 190 -10.40 -10.90 10.43
CA PRO A 190 -9.38 -11.93 10.64
C PRO A 190 -8.08 -11.56 9.94
N TYR A 191 -6.94 -11.87 10.54
CA TYR A 191 -5.62 -11.53 10.02
C TYR A 191 -4.60 -12.62 10.32
N VAL A 192 -3.51 -12.66 9.53
CA VAL A 192 -2.35 -13.52 9.78
C VAL A 192 -1.39 -12.76 10.70
N PRO A 193 -1.07 -13.29 11.89
CA PRO A 193 -0.12 -12.64 12.80
C PRO A 193 1.27 -12.50 12.17
N TYR A 194 1.99 -11.45 12.52
CA TYR A 194 3.41 -11.34 12.20
C TYR A 194 4.18 -12.49 12.84
N GLY A 195 5.21 -12.98 12.17
CA GLY A 195 6.19 -13.86 12.77
C GLY A 195 6.96 -13.20 13.91
N PRO A 196 7.73 -13.97 14.71
CA PRO A 196 8.46 -13.45 15.85
C PRO A 196 9.51 -12.42 15.41
N PHE A 197 9.81 -11.49 16.32
CA PHE A 197 10.93 -10.57 16.10
C PHE A 197 12.24 -11.34 15.90
N ARG A 198 12.98 -10.99 14.86
CA ARG A 198 14.30 -11.55 14.57
C ARG A 198 15.32 -10.43 14.48
N PHE A 199 16.55 -10.65 14.99
CA PHE A 199 17.62 -9.67 14.92
C PHE A 199 17.89 -9.15 13.49
N GLY A 200 17.68 -10.00 12.47
CA GLY A 200 17.78 -9.61 11.07
C GLY A 200 16.86 -8.45 10.67
N MET A 201 15.74 -8.23 11.39
CA MET A 201 14.84 -7.10 11.13
C MET A 201 15.52 -5.77 11.46
N VAL A 202 16.37 -5.72 12.50
CA VAL A 202 17.21 -4.55 12.84
C VAL A 202 18.19 -4.26 11.70
N LEU A 203 18.61 -5.29 10.96
CA LEU A 203 19.48 -5.20 9.80
C LEU A 203 18.70 -5.06 8.48
N GLY A 204 17.46 -4.57 8.50
CA GLY A 204 16.64 -4.29 7.33
C GLY A 204 16.00 -5.51 6.65
N LYS A 205 15.97 -6.70 7.30
CA LYS A 205 15.21 -7.87 6.82
C LYS A 205 13.78 -7.83 7.32
N LEU A 206 13.05 -6.77 6.97
CA LEU A 206 11.67 -6.52 7.46
C LEU A 206 10.70 -7.60 6.98
N ASP A 207 10.91 -8.13 5.77
CA ASP A 207 10.08 -9.18 5.16
C ASP A 207 10.09 -10.50 5.96
N SER A 208 11.05 -10.70 6.87
CA SER A 208 11.14 -11.94 7.67
C SER A 208 9.91 -12.17 8.55
N ALA A 209 9.33 -11.12 9.16
CA ALA A 209 8.12 -11.24 9.96
C ALA A 209 6.92 -11.67 9.12
N TYR A 210 6.77 -11.10 7.93
CA TYR A 210 5.71 -11.46 6.98
C TYR A 210 5.89 -12.88 6.43
N ARG A 211 7.13 -13.26 6.03
CA ARG A 211 7.43 -14.62 5.54
C ARG A 211 7.16 -15.69 6.60
N ASP A 212 7.50 -15.42 7.85
CA ASP A 212 7.20 -16.33 8.95
C ASP A 212 5.69 -16.41 9.21
N GLY A 213 4.97 -15.27 9.17
CA GLY A 213 3.50 -15.26 9.25
C GLY A 213 2.85 -16.07 8.12
N LEU A 214 3.30 -15.92 6.88
CA LEU A 214 2.74 -16.66 5.74
C LEU A 214 2.85 -18.18 5.87
N LYS A 215 3.76 -18.72 6.68
CA LYS A 215 3.83 -20.16 6.97
C LYS A 215 2.62 -20.66 7.77
N HIS A 216 1.90 -19.75 8.41
CA HIS A 216 0.75 -20.05 9.27
C HIS A 216 -0.60 -19.69 8.63
N VAL A 217 -0.62 -19.30 7.34
CA VAL A 217 -1.88 -18.93 6.64
C VAL A 217 -2.93 -20.03 6.72
N ALA A 218 -2.54 -21.31 6.65
CA ALA A 218 -3.48 -22.42 6.76
C ALA A 218 -4.24 -22.48 8.10
N ALA A 219 -3.67 -21.89 9.17
CA ALA A 219 -4.34 -21.76 10.47
C ALA A 219 -5.24 -20.50 10.55
N HIS A 220 -5.20 -19.63 9.53
CA HIS A 220 -5.96 -18.38 9.45
C HIS A 220 -6.65 -18.24 8.08
N PRO A 221 -7.49 -19.22 7.66
CA PRO A 221 -8.08 -19.23 6.31
C PRO A 221 -8.93 -17.98 6.03
N ASP A 222 -9.63 -17.47 7.04
CA ASP A 222 -10.50 -16.29 6.95
C ASP A 222 -9.74 -14.98 6.81
N ALA A 223 -8.41 -15.01 6.97
CA ALA A 223 -7.55 -13.84 6.73
C ALA A 223 -7.17 -13.69 5.24
N ALA A 224 -7.42 -14.70 4.41
CA ALA A 224 -7.12 -14.64 2.98
C ALA A 224 -8.06 -13.63 2.29
N ILE A 225 -7.50 -12.78 1.44
CA ILE A 225 -8.30 -11.83 0.63
C ILE A 225 -9.06 -12.63 -0.44
N PRO A 226 -10.41 -12.60 -0.45
CA PRO A 226 -11.22 -13.37 -1.38
C PRO A 226 -11.28 -12.69 -2.76
N ILE A 227 -10.13 -12.66 -3.46
CA ILE A 227 -9.99 -11.97 -4.77
C ILE A 227 -11.01 -12.49 -5.80
N GLU A 228 -11.48 -13.72 -5.67
CA GLU A 228 -12.50 -14.32 -6.55
C GLU A 228 -13.86 -13.62 -6.47
N GLU A 229 -14.12 -12.86 -5.42
CA GLU A 229 -15.36 -12.08 -5.28
C GLU A 229 -15.33 -10.77 -6.09
N ILE A 230 -14.15 -10.30 -6.47
CA ILE A 230 -13.99 -9.08 -7.28
C ILE A 230 -14.59 -9.33 -8.66
N LYS A 231 -15.35 -8.35 -9.19
CA LYS A 231 -16.00 -8.45 -10.51
C LYS A 231 -15.23 -7.70 -11.61
N ALA A 232 -14.39 -6.78 -11.24
CA ALA A 232 -13.55 -5.99 -12.16
C ALA A 232 -12.25 -6.73 -12.50
N PRO A 233 -11.63 -6.48 -13.67
CA PRO A 233 -10.28 -6.92 -13.94
C PRO A 233 -9.29 -6.36 -12.92
N VAL A 234 -8.27 -7.15 -12.57
CA VAL A 234 -7.26 -6.81 -11.55
C VAL A 234 -5.87 -6.76 -12.20
N LEU A 235 -5.14 -5.68 -11.96
CA LEU A 235 -3.71 -5.56 -12.28
C LEU A 235 -2.90 -5.59 -11.00
N LEU A 236 -2.00 -6.56 -10.88
CA LEU A 236 -1.04 -6.70 -9.79
C LEU A 236 0.36 -6.32 -10.28
N VAL A 237 1.09 -5.53 -9.49
CA VAL A 237 2.49 -5.19 -9.78
C VAL A 237 3.35 -5.50 -8.57
N CYS A 238 4.48 -6.19 -8.74
CA CYS A 238 5.36 -6.53 -7.61
C CYS A 238 6.84 -6.51 -7.98
N GLY A 239 7.69 -6.28 -6.97
CA GLY A 239 9.14 -6.40 -7.05
C GLY A 239 9.62 -7.73 -6.46
N LYS A 240 10.43 -8.51 -7.23
CA LYS A 240 10.93 -9.81 -6.76
C LYS A 240 11.99 -9.69 -5.65
N ALA A 241 12.61 -8.52 -5.52
CA ALA A 241 13.56 -8.19 -4.47
C ALA A 241 12.95 -7.32 -3.36
N ASP A 242 11.63 -7.33 -3.18
CA ASP A 242 10.92 -6.63 -2.11
C ASP A 242 11.38 -7.17 -0.73
N ARG A 243 11.90 -6.26 0.11
CA ARG A 243 12.42 -6.57 1.45
C ARG A 243 11.54 -6.05 2.58
N LEU A 244 10.46 -5.32 2.24
CA LEU A 244 9.46 -4.91 3.23
C LEU A 244 8.53 -6.08 3.53
N TRP A 245 7.91 -6.64 2.50
CA TRP A 245 7.11 -7.86 2.57
C TRP A 245 7.18 -8.66 1.25
N PRO A 246 6.83 -9.95 1.23
CA PRO A 246 6.99 -10.79 0.04
C PRO A 246 5.90 -10.53 -1.01
N SER A 247 5.84 -9.32 -1.61
CA SER A 247 4.75 -8.91 -2.50
C SER A 247 4.57 -9.83 -3.71
N CYS A 248 5.64 -10.30 -4.36
CA CYS A 248 5.50 -11.18 -5.53
C CYS A 248 4.99 -12.60 -5.18
N PRO A 249 5.45 -13.29 -4.13
CA PRO A 249 4.79 -14.51 -3.64
C PRO A 249 3.30 -14.31 -3.37
N MET A 250 2.92 -13.23 -2.66
CA MET A 250 1.53 -12.91 -2.37
C MET A 250 0.72 -12.58 -3.63
N SER A 251 1.30 -11.85 -4.60
CA SER A 251 0.64 -11.60 -5.89
C SER A 251 0.33 -12.89 -6.66
N ARG A 252 1.25 -13.87 -6.64
CA ARG A 252 1.01 -15.18 -7.26
C ARG A 252 -0.07 -15.99 -6.53
N GLN A 253 -0.16 -15.86 -5.21
CA GLN A 253 -1.24 -16.49 -4.44
C GLN A 253 -2.60 -15.91 -4.82
N LEU A 254 -2.69 -14.58 -4.99
CA LEU A 254 -3.90 -13.90 -5.48
C LEU A 254 -4.28 -14.38 -6.89
N GLU A 255 -3.33 -14.39 -7.82
CA GLU A 255 -3.55 -14.85 -9.19
C GLU A 255 -4.01 -16.32 -9.24
N ALA A 256 -3.35 -17.19 -8.49
CA ALA A 256 -3.71 -18.60 -8.39
C ALA A 256 -5.10 -18.81 -7.77
N ARG A 257 -5.45 -18.04 -6.72
CA ARG A 257 -6.76 -18.10 -6.07
C ARG A 257 -7.86 -17.63 -7.01
N ALA A 258 -7.68 -16.50 -7.70
CA ALA A 258 -8.63 -16.03 -8.70
C ALA A 258 -8.89 -17.09 -9.77
N LYS A 259 -7.84 -17.70 -10.31
CA LYS A 259 -7.95 -18.78 -11.32
C LYS A 259 -8.66 -20.03 -10.78
N ALA A 260 -8.34 -20.45 -9.55
CA ALA A 260 -8.90 -21.66 -8.94
C ALA A 260 -10.40 -21.55 -8.61
N HIS A 261 -10.88 -20.34 -8.34
CA HIS A 261 -12.26 -20.10 -7.90
C HIS A 261 -13.12 -19.35 -8.94
N GLY A 262 -12.65 -19.26 -10.20
CA GLY A 262 -13.41 -18.58 -11.27
C GLY A 262 -13.62 -17.09 -11.04
N GLY A 263 -12.64 -16.46 -10.39
CA GLY A 263 -12.63 -15.03 -10.11
C GLY A 263 -12.29 -14.14 -11.32
N PRO A 264 -11.91 -12.89 -11.08
CA PRO A 264 -11.63 -11.91 -12.15
C PRO A 264 -10.41 -12.30 -12.99
N SER A 265 -10.29 -11.69 -14.16
CA SER A 265 -9.04 -11.72 -14.90
C SER A 265 -7.95 -10.97 -14.12
N VAL A 266 -6.83 -11.63 -13.86
CA VAL A 266 -5.68 -11.06 -13.16
C VAL A 266 -4.51 -10.95 -14.13
N THR A 267 -3.94 -9.74 -14.23
CA THR A 267 -2.67 -9.51 -14.92
C THR A 267 -1.60 -9.25 -13.86
N LEU A 268 -0.48 -9.98 -13.91
CA LEU A 268 0.64 -9.82 -12.98
C LEU A 268 1.88 -9.30 -13.69
N LEU A 269 2.38 -8.15 -13.26
CA LEU A 269 3.68 -7.60 -13.65
C LEU A 269 4.68 -7.82 -12.51
N ALA A 270 5.67 -8.66 -12.71
CA ALA A 270 6.66 -9.04 -11.70
C ALA A 270 8.08 -8.67 -12.14
N TYR A 271 8.71 -7.71 -11.47
CA TYR A 271 9.97 -7.10 -11.87
C TYR A 271 11.19 -7.70 -11.15
N ASN A 272 12.15 -8.20 -11.94
CA ASN A 272 13.41 -8.75 -11.42
C ASN A 272 14.26 -7.62 -10.80
N GLY A 273 14.90 -7.89 -9.67
CA GLY A 273 15.79 -6.96 -8.99
C GLY A 273 15.13 -5.71 -8.42
N ALA A 274 13.83 -5.48 -8.67
CA ALA A 274 13.07 -4.38 -8.11
C ALA A 274 12.50 -4.74 -6.74
N GLY A 275 12.42 -3.76 -5.84
CA GLY A 275 11.91 -3.88 -4.47
C GLY A 275 10.50 -3.32 -4.30
N HIS A 276 10.20 -2.89 -3.08
CA HIS A 276 8.89 -2.32 -2.72
C HIS A 276 8.57 -1.02 -3.46
N LEU A 277 9.59 -0.27 -3.87
CA LEU A 277 9.45 1.01 -4.58
C LEU A 277 9.31 0.86 -6.12
N CYS A 278 8.98 -0.32 -6.61
CA CYS A 278 8.85 -0.59 -8.05
C CYS A 278 7.59 -0.05 -8.70
N VAL A 279 6.68 0.55 -7.94
CA VAL A 279 5.35 0.98 -8.37
C VAL A 279 5.22 2.49 -8.38
N GLY A 280 4.43 3.01 -9.32
CA GLY A 280 4.15 4.44 -9.47
C GLY A 280 4.77 5.05 -10.72
N PRO A 281 4.63 6.36 -10.90
CA PRO A 281 5.23 7.07 -12.02
C PRO A 281 6.76 7.08 -11.93
N PRO A 282 7.45 7.21 -13.09
CA PRO A 282 8.89 7.46 -13.11
C PRO A 282 9.24 8.69 -12.27
N GLN A 283 10.31 8.60 -11.50
CA GLN A 283 10.76 9.70 -10.63
C GLN A 283 11.93 10.45 -11.26
N ARG A 284 12.03 11.76 -10.95
CA ARG A 284 13.14 12.60 -11.43
C ARG A 284 14.47 12.31 -10.72
N LYS A 285 14.41 11.76 -9.52
CA LYS A 285 15.58 11.42 -8.70
C LYS A 285 15.55 9.93 -8.39
N PRO A 286 16.70 9.25 -8.36
CA PRO A 286 16.78 7.85 -7.97
C PRO A 286 16.36 7.68 -6.51
N ASP A 287 15.86 6.48 -6.19
CA ASP A 287 15.53 6.12 -4.82
C ASP A 287 16.78 6.26 -3.92
N PRO A 288 16.65 6.85 -2.72
CA PRO A 288 17.76 6.97 -1.79
C PRO A 288 18.31 5.59 -1.38
N PHE A 289 19.62 5.49 -1.17
CA PHE A 289 20.26 4.24 -0.73
C PHE A 289 19.58 3.61 0.48
N PHE A 290 19.25 4.42 1.49
CA PHE A 290 18.59 3.92 2.71
C PHE A 290 17.19 3.32 2.42
N ALA A 291 16.44 3.92 1.52
CA ALA A 291 15.14 3.39 1.11
C ALA A 291 15.28 2.05 0.38
N THR A 292 16.21 1.92 -0.57
CA THR A 292 16.46 0.64 -1.25
C THR A 292 17.03 -0.42 -0.31
N TYR A 293 17.84 -0.02 0.69
CA TYR A 293 18.33 -0.93 1.71
C TYR A 293 17.20 -1.55 2.55
N LEU A 294 16.25 -0.74 3.00
CA LEU A 294 15.11 -1.20 3.83
C LEU A 294 14.00 -1.86 3.00
N LEU A 295 13.69 -1.29 1.85
CA LEU A 295 12.53 -1.67 1.04
C LEU A 295 12.89 -2.62 -0.11
N GLY A 296 14.17 -2.89 -0.28
CA GLY A 296 14.68 -3.83 -1.27
C GLY A 296 14.86 -3.26 -2.66
N GLY A 297 15.40 -4.11 -3.53
CA GLY A 297 15.76 -3.75 -4.89
C GLY A 297 16.99 -2.86 -5.00
N THR A 298 17.23 -2.38 -6.20
CA THR A 298 18.21 -1.32 -6.47
C THR A 298 17.48 -0.11 -7.05
N ALA A 299 18.02 1.10 -6.87
CA ALA A 299 17.44 2.32 -7.45
C ALA A 299 17.21 2.17 -8.96
N LYS A 300 18.20 1.61 -9.68
CA LYS A 300 18.12 1.35 -11.13
C LYS A 300 16.99 0.37 -11.48
N ALA A 301 16.84 -0.73 -10.74
CA ALA A 301 15.80 -1.72 -11.03
C ALA A 301 14.40 -1.22 -10.67
N ASN A 302 14.26 -0.45 -9.57
CA ASN A 302 12.99 0.19 -9.21
C ASN A 302 12.57 1.21 -10.26
N GLU A 303 13.52 2.04 -10.74
CA GLU A 303 13.26 3.02 -11.79
C GLU A 303 12.85 2.36 -13.11
N ALA A 304 13.58 1.31 -13.53
CA ALA A 304 13.24 0.54 -14.73
C ALA A 304 11.85 -0.11 -14.61
N ALA A 305 11.49 -0.62 -13.43
CA ALA A 305 10.17 -1.18 -13.17
C ALA A 305 9.07 -0.11 -13.25
N ARG A 306 9.28 1.09 -12.72
CA ARG A 306 8.34 2.21 -12.85
C ARG A 306 8.22 2.70 -14.29
N ALA A 307 9.33 2.81 -15.00
CA ALA A 307 9.33 3.25 -16.40
C ALA A 307 8.56 2.29 -17.33
N ASP A 308 8.72 0.99 -17.13
CA ASP A 308 7.98 -0.04 -17.88
C ASP A 308 6.55 -0.22 -17.36
N GLY A 309 6.34 -0.19 -16.04
CA GLY A 309 5.06 -0.47 -15.41
C GLY A 309 4.05 0.67 -15.54
N TRP A 310 4.48 1.92 -15.43
CA TRP A 310 3.56 3.06 -15.45
C TRP A 310 2.72 3.16 -16.72
N PRO A 311 3.28 3.08 -17.95
CA PRO A 311 2.48 3.05 -19.17
C PRO A 311 1.49 1.88 -19.21
N LYS A 312 1.86 0.70 -18.67
CA LYS A 312 1.00 -0.48 -18.60
C LYS A 312 -0.15 -0.30 -17.61
N ILE A 313 0.11 0.36 -16.47
CA ILE A 313 -0.93 0.74 -15.50
C ILE A 313 -1.93 1.70 -16.15
N LEU A 314 -1.45 2.73 -16.85
CA LEU A 314 -2.32 3.67 -17.57
C LEU A 314 -3.13 2.99 -18.67
N ALA A 315 -2.52 2.08 -19.42
CA ALA A 315 -3.21 1.29 -20.46
C ALA A 315 -4.30 0.39 -19.85
N PHE A 316 -4.00 -0.29 -18.75
CA PHE A 316 -4.97 -1.11 -18.00
C PHE A 316 -6.15 -0.28 -17.51
N ILE A 317 -5.88 0.84 -16.83
CA ILE A 317 -6.95 1.73 -16.34
C ILE A 317 -7.80 2.21 -17.51
N ARG A 318 -7.19 2.65 -18.62
CA ARG A 318 -7.91 3.11 -19.82
C ARG A 318 -8.78 2.01 -20.42
N ALA A 319 -8.29 0.79 -20.52
CA ALA A 319 -9.06 -0.33 -21.07
C ALA A 319 -10.25 -0.71 -20.19
N ALA A 320 -10.12 -0.59 -18.88
CA ALA A 320 -11.13 -1.04 -17.92
C ALA A 320 -12.19 0.02 -17.58
N VAL A 321 -11.80 1.29 -17.46
CA VAL A 321 -12.74 2.40 -17.16
C VAL A 321 -13.01 3.28 -18.37
N GLY A 322 -12.25 3.13 -19.45
CA GLY A 322 -12.39 3.56 -20.79
C GLY A 322 -12.60 4.97 -21.15
#